data_74595e53ece43268fae8b4c05a210731
#
_entry.id   74595e53ece43268fae8b4c05a210731
#
_cell.length_a   1.000
_cell.length_b   1.000
_cell.length_c   1.000
_cell.angle_alpha   90.00
_cell.angle_beta   90.00
_cell.angle_gamma   90.00
#
_symmetry.space_group_name_H-M   'P 1'
#
loop_
_entity.id
_entity.type
_entity.pdbx_description
1 polymer ?
#
loop_
_entity_poly.entity_id
_entity_poly.type
_entity_poly.pdbx_seq_one_letter_code
_entity_poly.pdbx_strand_id
1 'polypeptide(L)'
;MLCAVLGTSMITGVSVSAKDKDELVLYTWDGMFPQEVLDDFEKETGTKVVYSNFDTDETMLEKLSQAKGGDYDVVIADDYIIDSAVKEGLVQKIDKDTVSNFKNINPLYQGQFYDPDDEYTVPYGAGIPLIVYDPEQVDIDIKGYKDLWDKSLEDSIAIVGNYRVICGITQLSMGESMNEEDVAVID
;
A
#
# COMPACT_ATOMS: atom_id res chain seq x y z
N MET A 1 22.56 1.77 -64.97
CA MET A 1 23.45 1.58 -63.82
C MET A 1 22.61 1.93 -62.55
N LEU A 2 22.09 0.90 -61.90
CA LEU A 2 21.10 1.04 -60.83
C LEU A 2 21.84 0.78 -59.50
N CYS A 3 22.02 1.80 -58.67
CA CYS A 3 22.57 1.62 -57.34
C CYS A 3 21.43 1.42 -56.35
N ALA A 4 21.31 0.20 -55.85
CA ALA A 4 20.43 -0.12 -54.72
C ALA A 4 21.16 0.21 -53.40
N VAL A 5 20.67 1.16 -52.63
CA VAL A 5 21.12 1.44 -51.26
C VAL A 5 20.28 0.56 -50.31
N LEU A 6 20.93 -0.45 -49.77
CA LEU A 6 20.39 -1.26 -48.66
C LEU A 6 20.57 -0.49 -47.35
N GLY A 7 19.50 0.09 -46.87
CA GLY A 7 19.45 0.68 -45.54
C GLY A 7 19.34 -0.42 -44.48
N THR A 8 20.43 -0.66 -43.75
CA THR A 8 20.44 -1.52 -42.57
C THR A 8 19.85 -0.76 -41.39
N SER A 9 18.60 -1.04 -41.07
CA SER A 9 17.98 -0.58 -39.83
C SER A 9 18.61 -1.32 -38.65
N MET A 10 19.48 -0.67 -37.90
CA MET A 10 19.90 -1.17 -36.61
C MET A 10 18.73 -0.99 -35.66
N ILE A 11 18.07 -2.11 -35.34
CA ILE A 11 17.18 -2.21 -34.19
C ILE A 11 18.10 -2.22 -32.98
N THR A 12 18.23 -1.08 -32.32
CA THR A 12 18.78 -1.03 -30.98
C THR A 12 17.80 -1.74 -30.05
N GLY A 13 18.06 -3.01 -29.80
CA GLY A 13 17.38 -3.75 -28.76
C GLY A 13 17.65 -3.04 -27.44
N VAL A 14 16.60 -2.51 -26.83
CA VAL A 14 16.64 -2.13 -25.42
C VAL A 14 16.87 -3.44 -24.69
N SER A 15 18.07 -3.64 -24.19
CA SER A 15 18.37 -4.74 -23.27
C SER A 15 17.59 -4.43 -22.00
N VAL A 16 16.44 -5.09 -21.83
CA VAL A 16 15.83 -5.24 -20.51
C VAL A 16 16.87 -6.02 -19.71
N SER A 17 17.49 -5.36 -18.75
CA SER A 17 18.36 -6.02 -17.79
C SER A 17 17.56 -7.15 -17.17
N ALA A 18 17.96 -8.39 -17.42
CA ALA A 18 17.38 -9.51 -16.69
C ALA A 18 17.70 -9.26 -15.22
N LYS A 19 16.65 -9.02 -14.40
CA LYS A 19 16.79 -9.02 -12.95
C LYS A 19 17.58 -10.27 -12.54
N ASP A 20 18.55 -10.09 -11.66
CA ASP A 20 19.26 -11.23 -11.07
C ASP A 20 18.20 -12.11 -10.42
N LYS A 21 18.18 -13.39 -10.76
CA LYS A 21 17.15 -14.35 -10.29
C LYS A 21 17.19 -14.55 -8.77
N ASP A 22 18.21 -14.02 -8.12
CA ASP A 22 18.48 -14.19 -6.69
C ASP A 22 18.13 -12.91 -5.88
N GLU A 23 17.42 -11.93 -6.46
CA GLU A 23 16.96 -10.73 -5.76
C GLU A 23 15.44 -10.57 -5.85
N LEU A 24 14.84 -10.18 -4.72
CA LEU A 24 13.43 -9.80 -4.59
C LEU A 24 13.35 -8.34 -4.14
N VAL A 25 12.74 -7.48 -4.94
CA VAL A 25 12.54 -6.08 -4.61
C VAL A 25 11.20 -5.93 -3.85
N LEU A 26 11.32 -5.70 -2.55
CA LEU A 26 10.19 -5.42 -1.66
C LEU A 26 10.00 -3.92 -1.54
N TYR A 27 8.82 -3.41 -1.92
CA TYR A 27 8.48 -2.00 -1.92
C TYR A 27 7.36 -1.70 -0.92
N THR A 28 7.67 -0.98 0.15
CA THR A 28 6.75 -0.70 1.25
C THR A 28 7.25 0.50 2.08
N TRP A 29 6.55 0.86 3.16
CA TRP A 29 7.01 1.88 4.10
C TRP A 29 8.28 1.44 4.84
N ASP A 30 9.04 2.42 5.31
CA ASP A 30 10.21 2.16 6.14
C ASP A 30 9.82 1.45 7.45
N GLY A 31 10.67 0.53 7.89
CA GLY A 31 10.52 -0.16 9.18
C GLY A 31 9.39 -1.20 9.26
N MET A 32 8.74 -1.58 8.15
CA MET A 32 7.67 -2.59 8.15
C MET A 32 8.16 -3.98 8.52
N PHE A 33 9.43 -4.30 8.26
CA PHE A 33 10.04 -5.59 8.60
C PHE A 33 11.28 -5.38 9.45
N PRO A 34 11.43 -6.08 10.58
CA PRO A 34 12.71 -6.18 11.27
C PRO A 34 13.77 -6.80 10.36
N GLN A 35 15.01 -6.29 10.42
CA GLN A 35 16.10 -6.79 9.58
C GLN A 35 16.31 -8.31 9.74
N GLU A 36 16.18 -8.84 10.95
CA GLU A 36 16.31 -10.28 11.22
C GLU A 36 15.33 -11.15 10.42
N VAL A 37 14.11 -10.64 10.14
CA VAL A 37 13.11 -11.36 9.35
C VAL A 37 13.54 -11.44 7.88
N LEU A 38 14.12 -10.37 7.35
CA LEU A 38 14.65 -10.33 5.99
C LEU A 38 15.88 -11.24 5.86
N ASP A 39 16.77 -11.21 6.84
CA ASP A 39 17.97 -12.06 6.88
C ASP A 39 17.60 -13.56 6.97
N ASP A 40 16.57 -13.90 7.76
CA ASP A 40 16.08 -15.28 7.86
C ASP A 40 15.45 -15.73 6.55
N PHE A 41 14.69 -14.86 5.87
CA PHE A 41 14.14 -15.15 4.55
C PHE A 41 15.25 -15.41 3.52
N GLU A 42 16.27 -14.55 3.47
CA GLU A 42 17.42 -14.73 2.58
C GLU A 42 18.16 -16.03 2.86
N LYS A 43 18.35 -16.38 4.13
CA LYS A 43 19.02 -17.61 4.55
C LYS A 43 18.22 -18.85 4.19
N GLU A 44 16.89 -18.80 4.31
CA GLU A 44 16.01 -19.93 4.02
C GLU A 44 15.83 -20.14 2.52
N THR A 45 15.69 -19.07 1.74
CA THR A 45 15.35 -19.13 0.31
C THR A 45 16.55 -19.00 -0.62
N GLY A 46 17.65 -18.41 -0.15
CA GLY A 46 18.79 -18.00 -0.99
C GLY A 46 18.50 -16.75 -1.82
N THR A 47 17.35 -16.10 -1.63
CA THR A 47 16.93 -14.91 -2.38
C THR A 47 17.20 -13.67 -1.55
N LYS A 48 18.03 -12.76 -2.05
CA LYS A 48 18.34 -11.49 -1.39
C LYS A 48 17.14 -10.55 -1.46
N VAL A 49 16.78 -9.94 -0.34
CA VAL A 49 15.73 -8.91 -0.31
C VAL A 49 16.34 -7.53 -0.52
N VAL A 50 15.92 -6.86 -1.58
CA VAL A 50 16.22 -5.45 -1.84
C VAL A 50 15.05 -4.62 -1.33
N TYR A 51 15.24 -4.01 -0.15
CA TYR A 51 14.20 -3.20 0.47
C TYR A 51 14.18 -1.80 -0.14
N SER A 52 13.05 -1.43 -0.72
CA SER A 52 12.77 -0.11 -1.25
C SER A 52 11.62 0.51 -0.48
N ASN A 53 11.68 1.78 -0.14
CA ASN A 53 10.64 2.42 0.64
C ASN A 53 10.04 3.66 -0.03
N PHE A 54 8.87 4.03 0.47
CA PHE A 54 8.14 5.24 0.11
C PHE A 54 7.56 5.88 1.38
N ASP A 55 7.24 7.16 1.30
CA ASP A 55 6.67 7.93 2.42
C ASP A 55 5.14 7.96 2.34
N THR A 56 4.57 8.04 1.12
CA THR A 56 3.12 8.08 0.89
C THR A 56 2.70 7.11 -0.20
N ASP A 57 1.49 6.58 -0.08
CA ASP A 57 0.91 5.65 -1.06
C ASP A 57 0.79 6.27 -2.44
N GLU A 58 0.50 7.57 -2.52
CA GLU A 58 0.41 8.30 -3.78
C GLU A 58 1.76 8.34 -4.51
N THR A 59 2.84 8.59 -3.76
CA THR A 59 4.21 8.54 -4.31
C THR A 59 4.56 7.13 -4.77
N MET A 60 4.13 6.12 -4.01
CA MET A 60 4.30 4.72 -4.39
C MET A 60 3.61 4.43 -5.73
N LEU A 61 2.31 4.77 -5.85
CA LEU A 61 1.53 4.53 -7.08
C LEU A 61 2.15 5.25 -8.28
N GLU A 62 2.61 6.49 -8.11
CA GLU A 62 3.26 7.24 -9.17
C GLU A 62 4.52 6.51 -9.68
N LYS A 63 5.39 6.05 -8.79
CA LYS A 63 6.60 5.31 -9.15
C LYS A 63 6.27 3.96 -9.78
N LEU A 64 5.29 3.24 -9.24
CA LEU A 64 4.82 1.98 -9.80
C LEU A 64 4.28 2.18 -11.24
N SER A 65 3.54 3.26 -11.47
CA SER A 65 3.02 3.63 -12.79
C SER A 65 4.14 3.99 -13.77
N GLN A 66 5.14 4.76 -13.34
CA GLN A 66 6.31 5.11 -14.17
C GLN A 66 7.10 3.86 -14.59
N ALA A 67 7.28 2.92 -13.69
CA ALA A 67 7.92 1.63 -13.92
C ALA A 67 7.02 0.61 -14.65
N LYS A 68 5.73 0.92 -14.84
CA LYS A 68 4.71 -0.01 -15.35
C LYS A 68 4.69 -1.33 -14.57
N GLY A 69 4.86 -1.24 -13.27
CA GLY A 69 4.95 -2.39 -12.35
C GLY A 69 6.27 -3.17 -12.40
N GLY A 70 7.18 -2.87 -13.35
CA GLY A 70 8.31 -3.74 -13.70
C GLY A 70 9.53 -3.70 -12.77
N ASP A 71 9.65 -2.71 -11.88
CA ASP A 71 10.84 -2.53 -11.03
C ASP A 71 10.69 -3.18 -9.65
N TYR A 72 9.51 -3.65 -9.30
CA TYR A 72 9.16 -4.18 -7.99
C TYR A 72 8.57 -5.59 -8.11
N ASP A 73 8.92 -6.47 -7.17
CA ASP A 73 8.39 -7.84 -7.15
C ASP A 73 7.22 -7.98 -6.18
N VAL A 74 7.31 -7.31 -5.03
CA VAL A 74 6.25 -7.28 -4.02
C VAL A 74 6.05 -5.85 -3.55
N VAL A 75 4.80 -5.40 -3.54
CA VAL A 75 4.39 -4.09 -2.99
C VAL A 75 3.45 -4.31 -1.82
N ILE A 76 3.67 -3.60 -0.70
CA ILE A 76 2.74 -3.56 0.43
C ILE A 76 2.32 -2.12 0.61
N ALA A 77 1.03 -1.87 0.54
CA ALA A 77 0.42 -0.54 0.58
C ALA A 77 -1.00 -0.63 1.15
N ASP A 78 -1.61 0.52 1.42
CA ASP A 78 -2.97 0.59 1.92
C ASP A 78 -4.01 0.15 0.85
N ASP A 79 -5.15 -0.30 1.30
CA ASP A 79 -6.21 -0.89 0.48
C ASP A 79 -6.69 0.03 -0.65
N TYR A 80 -6.90 1.32 -0.38
CA TYR A 80 -7.40 2.28 -1.36
C TYR A 80 -6.44 2.50 -2.53
N ILE A 81 -5.13 2.44 -2.28
CA ILE A 81 -4.13 2.62 -3.34
C ILE A 81 -3.92 1.33 -4.12
N ILE A 82 -4.06 0.18 -3.46
CA ILE A 82 -4.06 -1.12 -4.13
C ILE A 82 -5.23 -1.23 -5.12
N ASP A 83 -6.43 -0.77 -4.74
CA ASP A 83 -7.57 -0.68 -5.66
C ASP A 83 -7.22 0.09 -6.94
N SER A 84 -6.54 1.22 -6.81
CA SER A 84 -6.05 2.00 -7.95
C SER A 84 -5.01 1.24 -8.78
N ALA A 85 -4.05 0.60 -8.13
CA ALA A 85 -3.01 -0.17 -8.82
C ALA A 85 -3.59 -1.36 -9.62
N VAL A 86 -4.60 -2.04 -9.09
CA VAL A 86 -5.33 -3.10 -9.78
C VAL A 86 -6.07 -2.55 -11.00
N LYS A 87 -6.83 -1.46 -10.83
CA LYS A 87 -7.60 -0.81 -11.92
C LYS A 87 -6.70 -0.29 -13.05
N GLU A 88 -5.52 0.17 -12.72
CA GLU A 88 -4.52 0.65 -13.70
C GLU A 88 -3.70 -0.48 -14.32
N GLY A 89 -3.87 -1.72 -13.88
CA GLY A 89 -3.15 -2.88 -14.40
C GLY A 89 -1.65 -2.88 -14.06
N LEU A 90 -1.28 -2.30 -12.92
CA LEU A 90 0.10 -2.17 -12.47
C LEU A 90 0.56 -3.38 -11.65
N VAL A 91 -0.36 -4.24 -11.24
CA VAL A 91 -0.10 -5.45 -10.46
C VAL A 91 -0.58 -6.68 -11.22
N GLN A 92 0.01 -7.84 -10.93
CA GLN A 92 -0.30 -9.10 -11.59
C GLN A 92 -1.17 -9.97 -10.69
N LYS A 93 -1.97 -10.86 -11.31
CA LYS A 93 -2.71 -11.88 -10.56
C LYS A 93 -1.75 -12.84 -9.88
N ILE A 94 -2.11 -13.21 -8.66
CA ILE A 94 -1.41 -14.19 -7.86
C ILE A 94 -1.91 -15.59 -8.23
N ASP A 95 -0.99 -16.50 -8.51
CA ASP A 95 -1.32 -17.93 -8.61
C ASP A 95 -1.45 -18.50 -7.20
N LYS A 96 -2.69 -18.59 -6.70
CA LYS A 96 -3.00 -19.06 -5.35
C LYS A 96 -2.57 -20.52 -5.11
N ASP A 97 -2.45 -21.33 -6.14
CA ASP A 97 -2.01 -22.71 -6.01
C ASP A 97 -0.52 -22.77 -5.58
N THR A 98 0.23 -21.71 -5.86
CA THR A 98 1.63 -21.59 -5.44
C THR A 98 1.77 -20.97 -4.04
N VAL A 99 0.75 -20.29 -3.52
CA VAL A 99 0.76 -19.63 -2.19
C VAL A 99 0.10 -20.53 -1.16
N SER A 100 0.79 -21.63 -0.78
CA SER A 100 0.24 -22.68 0.10
C SER A 100 -0.23 -22.17 1.47
N ASN A 101 0.32 -21.05 1.96
CA ASN A 101 -0.01 -20.45 3.24
C ASN A 101 -1.22 -19.49 3.18
N PHE A 102 -1.79 -19.24 2.01
CA PHE A 102 -2.99 -18.39 1.87
C PHE A 102 -4.15 -18.87 2.76
N LYS A 103 -4.28 -20.18 2.94
CA LYS A 103 -5.25 -20.82 3.85
C LYS A 103 -5.17 -20.39 5.32
N ASN A 104 -4.04 -19.79 5.73
CA ASN A 104 -3.81 -19.31 7.09
C ASN A 104 -4.32 -17.86 7.28
N ILE A 105 -4.68 -17.16 6.20
CA ILE A 105 -5.25 -15.81 6.26
C ILE A 105 -6.64 -15.89 6.91
N ASN A 106 -6.87 -15.03 7.90
CA ASN A 106 -8.17 -14.94 8.55
C ASN A 106 -9.24 -14.57 7.50
N PRO A 107 -10.33 -15.36 7.37
CA PRO A 107 -11.40 -15.10 6.40
C PRO A 107 -12.04 -13.73 6.50
N LEU A 108 -11.96 -13.06 7.66
CA LEU A 108 -12.46 -11.69 7.85
C LEU A 108 -11.78 -10.68 6.91
N TYR A 109 -10.55 -10.94 6.54
CA TYR A 109 -9.74 -10.04 5.69
C TYR A 109 -9.67 -10.48 4.23
N GLN A 110 -10.34 -11.58 3.86
CA GLN A 110 -10.44 -12.05 2.49
C GLN A 110 -11.65 -11.41 1.78
N GLY A 111 -11.63 -11.36 0.45
CA GLY A 111 -12.74 -10.89 -0.37
C GLY A 111 -13.11 -9.42 -0.13
N GLN A 112 -12.13 -8.58 0.12
CA GLN A 112 -12.35 -7.15 0.40
C GLN A 112 -12.72 -6.37 -0.86
N PHE A 113 -13.28 -5.16 -0.70
CA PHE A 113 -13.79 -4.35 -1.81
C PHE A 113 -12.77 -4.07 -2.91
N TYR A 114 -11.50 -3.98 -2.57
CA TYR A 114 -10.40 -3.71 -3.51
C TYR A 114 -9.94 -4.95 -4.28
N ASP A 115 -10.27 -6.15 -3.82
CA ASP A 115 -9.95 -7.42 -4.48
C ASP A 115 -10.95 -8.51 -4.04
N PRO A 116 -12.22 -8.46 -4.53
CA PRO A 116 -13.31 -9.31 -4.04
C PRO A 116 -13.07 -10.81 -4.21
N ASP A 117 -12.24 -11.18 -5.18
CA ASP A 117 -11.91 -12.57 -5.50
C ASP A 117 -10.52 -12.98 -4.96
N ASP A 118 -9.86 -12.09 -4.21
CA ASP A 118 -8.47 -12.24 -3.73
C ASP A 118 -7.51 -12.66 -4.85
N GLU A 119 -7.66 -12.11 -6.04
CA GLU A 119 -6.85 -12.51 -7.21
C GLU A 119 -5.49 -11.79 -7.27
N TYR A 120 -5.37 -10.64 -6.64
CA TYR A 120 -4.19 -9.76 -6.76
C TYR A 120 -3.46 -9.57 -5.44
N THR A 121 -4.11 -9.84 -4.30
CA THR A 121 -3.60 -9.47 -3.00
C THR A 121 -3.56 -10.62 -2.01
N VAL A 122 -2.66 -10.49 -1.03
CA VAL A 122 -2.64 -11.27 0.20
C VAL A 122 -2.67 -10.27 1.36
N PRO A 123 -3.70 -10.27 2.23
CA PRO A 123 -3.76 -9.38 3.37
C PRO A 123 -2.55 -9.55 4.29
N TYR A 124 -1.82 -8.47 4.55
CA TYR A 124 -0.65 -8.46 5.43
C TYR A 124 -1.01 -8.07 6.86
N GLY A 125 -1.77 -6.98 7.02
CA GLY A 125 -2.15 -6.47 8.32
C GLY A 125 -3.37 -5.57 8.23
N ALA A 126 -4.01 -5.34 9.38
CA ALA A 126 -5.10 -4.39 9.51
C ALA A 126 -4.83 -3.49 10.72
N GLY A 127 -4.98 -2.18 10.54
CA GLY A 127 -4.90 -1.18 11.58
C GLY A 127 -6.28 -0.66 11.96
N ILE A 128 -6.44 -0.32 13.23
CA ILE A 128 -7.64 0.36 13.73
C ILE A 128 -7.17 1.66 14.39
N PRO A 129 -7.56 2.83 13.86
CA PRO A 129 -7.28 4.10 14.53
C PRO A 129 -7.94 4.15 15.90
N LEU A 130 -7.19 4.48 16.92
CA LEU A 130 -7.66 4.58 18.30
C LEU A 130 -7.35 5.96 18.86
N ILE A 131 -8.22 6.42 19.77
CA ILE A 131 -7.94 7.60 20.59
C ILE A 131 -7.19 7.13 21.84
N VAL A 132 -6.00 7.66 22.06
CA VAL A 132 -5.21 7.44 23.25
C VAL A 132 -5.06 8.78 23.99
N TYR A 133 -5.41 8.84 25.25
CA TYR A 133 -5.30 10.06 26.05
C TYR A 133 -4.91 9.73 27.50
N ASP A 134 -4.37 10.72 28.18
CA ASP A 134 -4.07 10.65 29.61
C ASP A 134 -5.26 11.17 30.42
N PRO A 135 -5.98 10.32 31.17
CA PRO A 135 -7.15 10.72 31.93
C PRO A 135 -6.83 11.65 33.12
N GLU A 136 -5.54 11.82 33.48
CA GLU A 136 -5.16 12.80 34.52
C GLU A 136 -4.98 14.22 33.94
N GLN A 137 -4.89 14.35 32.61
CA GLN A 137 -4.71 15.62 31.91
C GLN A 137 -5.94 16.04 31.09
N VAL A 138 -6.83 15.12 30.79
CA VAL A 138 -8.04 15.35 30.00
C VAL A 138 -9.25 15.25 30.90
N ASP A 139 -9.90 16.39 31.19
CA ASP A 139 -11.03 16.49 32.11
C ASP A 139 -12.36 16.04 31.54
N ILE A 140 -12.43 15.64 30.25
CA ILE A 140 -13.65 15.18 29.60
C ILE A 140 -13.63 13.66 29.41
N ASP A 141 -14.82 13.06 29.37
CA ASP A 141 -15.00 11.63 29.11
C ASP A 141 -15.06 11.39 27.59
N ILE A 142 -13.95 10.94 27.01
CA ILE A 142 -13.83 10.68 25.57
C ILE A 142 -14.46 9.31 25.26
N LYS A 143 -15.52 9.32 24.44
CA LYS A 143 -16.29 8.14 24.00
C LYS A 143 -16.14 7.85 22.51
N GLY A 144 -15.68 8.83 21.75
CA GLY A 144 -15.52 8.68 20.30
C GLY A 144 -14.91 9.90 19.64
N TYR A 145 -14.78 9.83 18.33
CA TYR A 145 -14.11 10.90 17.56
C TYR A 145 -14.80 12.26 17.67
N LYS A 146 -16.10 12.30 17.90
CA LYS A 146 -16.84 13.54 18.08
C LYS A 146 -16.32 14.37 19.26
N ASP A 147 -15.83 13.73 20.31
CA ASP A 147 -15.35 14.39 21.51
C ASP A 147 -14.01 15.11 21.28
N LEU A 148 -13.29 14.78 20.19
CA LEU A 148 -12.05 15.45 19.82
C LEU A 148 -12.26 16.93 19.42
N TRP A 149 -13.51 17.33 19.13
CA TRP A 149 -13.86 18.72 18.81
C TRP A 149 -14.17 19.58 20.06
N ASP A 150 -14.03 19.00 21.25
CA ASP A 150 -14.22 19.77 22.47
C ASP A 150 -13.14 20.86 22.61
N LYS A 151 -13.58 22.08 22.95
CA LYS A 151 -12.70 23.24 23.02
C LYS A 151 -11.58 23.09 24.07
N SER A 152 -11.79 22.27 25.08
CA SER A 152 -10.75 22.00 26.12
C SER A 152 -9.53 21.29 25.55
N LEU A 153 -9.64 20.67 24.37
CA LEU A 153 -8.57 19.96 23.68
C LEU A 153 -7.83 20.81 22.65
N GLU A 154 -8.17 22.13 22.55
CA GLU A 154 -7.48 23.03 21.64
C GLU A 154 -5.97 23.00 21.86
N ASP A 155 -5.18 22.87 20.79
CA ASP A 155 -3.71 22.77 20.81
C ASP A 155 -3.14 21.55 21.54
N SER A 156 -3.98 20.56 21.89
CA SER A 156 -3.58 19.38 22.68
C SER A 156 -3.71 18.06 21.93
N ILE A 157 -4.12 18.08 20.67
CA ILE A 157 -4.33 16.88 19.85
C ILE A 157 -3.13 16.63 18.94
N ALA A 158 -2.60 15.41 18.99
CA ALA A 158 -1.71 14.88 17.95
C ALA A 158 -2.47 13.90 17.07
N ILE A 159 -2.36 14.06 15.75
CA ILE A 159 -3.04 13.21 14.77
C ILE A 159 -2.04 12.76 13.72
N VAL A 160 -2.29 11.60 13.13
CA VAL A 160 -1.49 11.11 11.99
C VAL A 160 -1.62 12.09 10.82
N GLY A 161 -0.48 12.56 10.30
CA GLY A 161 -0.39 13.54 9.22
C GLY A 161 -0.77 12.97 7.84
N ASN A 162 -1.93 12.32 7.75
CA ASN A 162 -2.48 11.75 6.54
C ASN A 162 -3.89 12.31 6.32
N TYR A 163 -4.15 12.89 5.15
CA TYR A 163 -5.44 13.52 4.85
C TYR A 163 -6.60 12.53 4.93
N ARG A 164 -6.43 11.27 4.53
CA ARG A 164 -7.50 10.27 4.60
C ARG A 164 -7.85 9.93 6.04
N VAL A 165 -6.86 9.84 6.92
CA VAL A 165 -7.10 9.63 8.35
C VAL A 165 -7.86 10.82 8.94
N ILE A 166 -7.45 12.05 8.63
CA ILE A 166 -8.09 13.27 9.14
C ILE A 166 -9.54 13.38 8.62
N CYS A 167 -9.74 13.24 7.32
CA CYS A 167 -11.07 13.28 6.72
C CYS A 167 -11.95 12.13 7.24
N GLY A 168 -11.41 10.91 7.31
CA GLY A 168 -12.15 9.74 7.81
C GLY A 168 -12.58 9.89 9.27
N ILE A 169 -11.72 10.40 10.16
CA ILE A 169 -12.07 10.70 11.55
C ILE A 169 -13.14 11.79 11.62
N THR A 170 -13.05 12.81 10.77
CA THR A 170 -14.05 13.89 10.70
C THR A 170 -15.40 13.32 10.30
N GLN A 171 -15.49 12.54 9.23
CA GLN A 171 -16.72 11.90 8.78
C GLN A 171 -17.32 10.97 9.86
N LEU A 172 -16.50 10.13 10.49
CA LEU A 172 -16.95 9.30 11.60
C LEU A 172 -17.47 10.12 12.78
N SER A 173 -16.88 11.29 13.06
CA SER A 173 -17.37 12.19 14.11
C SER A 173 -18.75 12.79 13.81
N MET A 174 -19.10 12.87 12.53
CA MET A 174 -20.39 13.32 12.02
C MET A 174 -21.41 12.19 11.90
N GLY A 175 -20.98 10.94 12.07
CA GLY A 175 -21.82 9.76 11.93
C GLY A 175 -21.87 9.21 10.50
N GLU A 176 -20.99 9.69 9.64
CA GLU A 176 -20.88 9.28 8.24
C GLU A 176 -19.83 8.17 8.07
N SER A 177 -19.80 7.57 6.89
CA SER A 177 -18.78 6.56 6.54
C SER A 177 -17.43 7.24 6.24
N MET A 178 -16.33 6.68 6.73
CA MET A 178 -15.01 7.15 6.30
C MET A 178 -14.68 6.82 4.83
N ASN A 179 -15.50 6.00 4.18
CA ASN A 179 -15.45 5.71 2.75
C ASN A 179 -16.63 6.37 2.01
N GLU A 180 -17.06 7.55 2.47
CA GLU A 180 -18.11 8.32 1.81
C GLU A 180 -17.63 8.84 0.46
N GLU A 181 -18.43 8.66 -0.59
CA GLU A 181 -18.13 9.10 -1.96
C GLU A 181 -19.06 10.21 -2.45
N ASP A 182 -20.14 10.49 -1.70
CA ASP A 182 -21.04 11.59 -2.05
C ASP A 182 -20.40 12.94 -1.75
N VAL A 183 -20.07 13.66 -2.82
CA VAL A 183 -19.43 14.99 -2.74
C VAL A 183 -20.27 15.97 -1.90
N ALA A 184 -21.60 15.83 -1.91
CA ALA A 184 -22.47 16.70 -1.12
C ALA A 184 -22.39 16.43 0.40
N VAL A 185 -21.87 15.28 0.80
CA VAL A 185 -21.63 14.92 2.22
C VAL A 185 -20.21 15.31 2.63
N ILE A 186 -19.26 15.25 1.68
CA ILE A 186 -17.83 15.53 1.93
C ILE A 186 -17.55 17.03 1.99
N ASP A 187 -18.26 17.88 1.21
CA ASP A 187 -18.12 19.33 1.16
C ASP A 187 -18.77 20.03 2.39
#